data_f6e1731e384bc004c0289e2b81369436
#
_entry.id   f6e1731e384bc004c0289e2b81369436
#
_cell.length_a   1.000
_cell.length_b   1.000
_cell.length_c   1.000
_cell.angle_alpha   90.00
_cell.angle_beta   90.00
_cell.angle_gamma   90.00
#
_symmetry.space_group_name_H-M   'P 1'
#
loop_
_entity.id
_entity.type
_entity.pdbx_description
1 polymer ?
#
loop_
_entity_poly.entity_id
_entity_poly.type
_entity_poly.pdbx_seq_one_letter_code
_entity_poly.pdbx_strand_id
1 'polypeptide(L)'
;ALRKHTLYSGGALDPAGALGIADWKALWASPDHAEGWTALLEAAVKAVRALLVSVPTPQEIVVSGRLARLPELIAALSSSLGIVAPVVALVPGRTSAAARGGALLADGLAGGRNAALAEVLRVRESSGTALDHLRLSGAEAISLG
;
A
#
# COMPACT_ATOMS: atom_id res chain seq x y z
N ALA A 1 3.14 18.83 15.08
CA ALA A 1 4.13 19.20 14.05
C ALA A 1 4.79 17.95 13.44
N LEU A 2 5.36 17.04 14.25
CA LEU A 2 6.05 15.83 13.77
C LEU A 2 5.13 14.92 12.93
N ARG A 3 3.90 14.68 13.40
CA ARG A 3 2.93 13.85 12.68
C ARG A 3 2.60 14.40 11.28
N LYS A 4 2.42 15.72 11.17
CA LYS A 4 2.18 16.38 9.89
C LYS A 4 3.39 16.22 8.98
N HIS A 5 4.58 16.36 9.51
CA HIS A 5 5.83 16.25 8.75
C HIS A 5 6.07 14.85 8.24
N THR A 6 5.83 13.83 9.06
CA THR A 6 6.09 12.43 8.70
C THR A 6 5.00 11.79 7.83
N LEU A 7 3.74 12.26 7.92
CA LEU A 7 2.62 11.67 7.17
C LEU A 7 2.28 12.42 5.88
N TYR A 8 2.58 13.73 5.81
CA TYR A 8 2.14 14.59 4.72
C TYR A 8 3.28 15.30 3.99
N SER A 9 4.48 15.24 4.52
CA SER A 9 5.70 15.73 3.90
C SER A 9 6.82 14.72 4.11
N GLY A 10 7.77 14.70 3.22
CA GLY A 10 8.85 13.73 3.22
C GLY A 10 8.58 12.54 2.27
N GLY A 11 9.58 11.74 2.09
CA GLY A 11 9.59 10.64 1.14
C GLY A 11 10.31 10.99 -0.16
N ALA A 12 10.49 10.01 -1.01
CA ALA A 12 11.34 10.10 -2.20
C ALA A 12 10.95 11.21 -3.18
N LEU A 13 9.68 11.61 -3.20
CA LEU A 13 9.16 12.64 -4.12
C LEU A 13 8.86 13.98 -3.45
N ASP A 14 9.05 14.08 -2.14
CA ASP A 14 8.74 15.30 -1.39
C ASP A 14 9.59 16.53 -1.77
N PRO A 15 10.90 16.39 -2.00
CA PRO A 15 11.73 17.53 -2.42
C PRO A 15 11.20 18.24 -3.67
N ALA A 16 10.42 17.54 -4.46
CA ALA A 16 9.78 18.05 -5.67
C ALA A 16 8.42 18.71 -5.42
N GLY A 17 7.92 18.73 -4.20
CA GLY A 17 6.56 19.16 -3.92
C GLY A 17 5.48 18.28 -4.56
N ALA A 18 5.82 17.02 -4.84
CA ALA A 18 5.00 16.12 -5.66
C ALA A 18 3.67 15.73 -5.01
N LEU A 19 3.51 15.91 -3.72
CA LEU A 19 2.30 15.49 -2.98
C LEU A 19 1.01 16.17 -3.43
N GLY A 20 1.10 17.31 -4.09
CA GLY A 20 -0.02 18.08 -4.62
C GLY A 20 -0.16 18.06 -6.14
N ILE A 21 0.74 17.40 -6.85
CA ILE A 21 0.80 17.48 -8.32
C ILE A 21 -0.24 16.58 -8.96
N ALA A 22 -1.04 17.14 -9.87
CA ALA A 22 -2.01 16.41 -10.66
C ALA A 22 -1.37 15.60 -11.79
N ASP A 23 -0.24 16.06 -12.33
CA ASP A 23 0.45 15.45 -13.48
C ASP A 23 1.69 14.64 -13.07
N TRP A 24 1.43 13.40 -12.63
CA TRP A 24 2.50 12.44 -12.30
C TRP A 24 3.35 12.04 -13.50
N LYS A 25 2.81 12.14 -14.71
CA LYS A 25 3.53 11.77 -15.92
C LYS A 25 4.61 12.78 -16.26
N ALA A 26 4.32 14.07 -16.13
CA ALA A 26 5.33 15.12 -16.31
C ALA A 26 6.43 15.00 -15.25
N LEU A 27 6.03 14.69 -14.01
CA LEU A 27 6.98 14.49 -12.93
C LEU A 27 7.90 13.28 -13.18
N TRP A 28 7.35 12.18 -13.71
CA TRP A 28 8.13 11.01 -14.08
C TRP A 28 9.17 11.33 -15.18
N ALA A 29 8.80 12.14 -16.14
CA ALA A 29 9.67 12.53 -17.26
C ALA A 29 10.71 13.58 -16.88
N SER A 30 10.60 14.21 -15.72
CA SER A 30 11.52 15.27 -15.28
C SER A 30 12.85 14.70 -14.76
N PRO A 31 14.00 15.11 -15.30
CA PRO A 31 15.32 14.70 -14.82
C PRO A 31 15.56 15.06 -13.34
N ASP A 32 15.00 16.19 -12.91
CA ASP A 32 15.16 16.68 -11.53
C ASP A 32 14.56 15.75 -10.47
N HIS A 33 13.71 14.82 -10.90
CA HIS A 33 13.01 13.87 -10.01
C HIS A 33 13.47 12.43 -10.19
N ALA A 34 14.46 12.18 -11.04
CA ALA A 34 14.92 10.83 -11.38
C ALA A 34 15.41 10.05 -10.15
N GLU A 35 16.16 10.71 -9.27
CA GLU A 35 16.64 10.08 -8.02
C GLU A 35 15.48 9.72 -7.09
N GLY A 36 14.49 10.60 -6.98
CA GLY A 36 13.28 10.35 -6.17
C GLY A 36 12.50 9.14 -6.67
N TRP A 37 12.33 8.99 -7.98
CA TRP A 37 11.69 7.82 -8.57
C TRP A 37 12.52 6.55 -8.37
N THR A 38 13.83 6.63 -8.52
CA THR A 38 14.73 5.49 -8.27
C THR A 38 14.61 5.02 -6.83
N ALA A 39 14.65 5.94 -5.86
CA ALA A 39 14.49 5.63 -4.45
C ALA A 39 13.11 5.03 -4.13
N LEU A 40 12.04 5.53 -4.75
CA LEU A 40 10.69 4.99 -4.60
C LEU A 40 10.61 3.55 -5.11
N LEU A 41 11.14 3.30 -6.31
CA LEU A 41 11.15 1.97 -6.92
C LEU A 41 11.96 0.98 -6.07
N GLU A 42 13.14 1.38 -5.62
CA GLU A 42 13.99 0.56 -4.76
C GLU A 42 13.27 0.20 -3.45
N ALA A 43 12.64 1.18 -2.80
CA ALA A 43 11.87 0.97 -1.58
C ALA A 43 10.69 0.02 -1.81
N ALA A 44 9.96 0.17 -2.91
CA ALA A 44 8.85 -0.70 -3.28
C ALA A 44 9.31 -2.15 -3.53
N VAL A 45 10.41 -2.33 -4.27
CA VAL A 45 10.99 -3.65 -4.53
C VAL A 45 11.45 -4.31 -3.23
N LYS A 46 12.12 -3.58 -2.35
CA LYS A 46 12.55 -4.08 -1.03
C LYS A 46 11.34 -4.50 -0.18
N ALA A 47 10.28 -3.69 -0.15
CA ALA A 47 9.06 -4.00 0.59
C ALA A 47 8.39 -5.28 0.06
N VAL A 48 8.24 -5.44 -1.25
CA VAL A 48 7.68 -6.67 -1.84
C VAL A 48 8.55 -7.88 -1.50
N ARG A 49 9.87 -7.78 -1.62
CA ARG A 49 10.78 -8.88 -1.28
C ARG A 49 10.71 -9.26 0.20
N ALA A 50 10.52 -8.30 1.09
CA ALA A 50 10.32 -8.57 2.50
C ALA A 50 9.00 -9.33 2.76
N LEU A 51 7.94 -9.02 2.03
CA LEU A 51 6.66 -9.73 2.13
C LEU A 51 6.74 -11.19 1.66
N LEU A 52 7.71 -11.57 0.82
CA LEU A 52 7.90 -12.95 0.39
C LEU A 52 8.26 -13.89 1.54
N VAL A 53 8.70 -13.39 2.68
CA VAL A 53 8.88 -14.18 3.90
C VAL A 53 7.54 -14.75 4.37
N SER A 54 6.46 -13.97 4.27
CA SER A 54 5.12 -14.40 4.69
C SER A 54 4.31 -15.02 3.55
N VAL A 55 4.56 -14.61 2.31
CA VAL A 55 3.88 -15.10 1.10
C VAL A 55 4.94 -15.51 0.08
N PRO A 56 5.53 -16.72 0.20
CA PRO A 56 6.66 -17.15 -0.63
C PRO A 56 6.35 -17.27 -2.11
N THR A 57 5.11 -17.59 -2.46
CA THR A 57 4.64 -17.82 -3.83
C THR A 57 3.39 -17.00 -4.12
N PRO A 58 3.52 -15.66 -4.28
CA PRO A 58 2.36 -14.84 -4.63
C PRO A 58 1.87 -15.16 -6.05
N GLN A 59 0.55 -15.14 -6.26
CA GLN A 59 -0.04 -15.29 -7.58
C GLN A 59 0.10 -14.01 -8.40
N GLU A 60 0.00 -12.86 -7.75
CA GLU A 60 0.16 -11.54 -8.37
C GLU A 60 0.61 -10.50 -7.33
N ILE A 61 1.21 -9.43 -7.82
CA ILE A 61 1.59 -8.25 -7.03
C ILE A 61 0.66 -7.12 -7.43
N VAL A 62 -0.26 -6.74 -6.54
CA VAL A 62 -1.25 -5.71 -6.82
C VAL A 62 -0.74 -4.34 -6.38
N VAL A 63 -0.61 -3.43 -7.33
CA VAL A 63 -0.29 -2.02 -7.08
C VAL A 63 -1.58 -1.21 -7.06
N SER A 64 -1.84 -0.52 -5.96
CA SER A 64 -3.05 0.29 -5.78
C SER A 64 -2.72 1.73 -5.42
N GLY A 65 -3.74 2.59 -5.42
CA GLY A 65 -3.59 4.00 -5.09
C GLY A 65 -3.40 4.90 -6.32
N ARG A 66 -3.03 6.15 -6.08
CA ARG A 66 -2.93 7.15 -7.16
C ARG A 66 -1.84 6.83 -8.17
N LEU A 67 -0.71 6.33 -7.71
CA LEU A 67 0.44 5.98 -8.56
C LEU A 67 0.19 4.74 -9.44
N ALA A 68 -0.78 3.89 -9.11
CA ALA A 68 -1.19 2.78 -9.98
C ALA A 68 -1.73 3.24 -11.34
N ARG A 69 -2.04 4.52 -11.49
CA ARG A 69 -2.46 5.13 -12.77
C ARG A 69 -1.30 5.54 -13.67
N LEU A 70 -0.06 5.40 -13.21
CA LEU A 70 1.14 5.74 -13.97
C LEU A 70 1.68 4.48 -14.66
N PRO A 71 1.48 4.30 -15.98
CA PRO A 71 1.90 3.09 -16.68
C PRO A 71 3.40 2.87 -16.61
N GLU A 72 4.17 3.95 -16.61
CA GLU A 72 5.64 3.93 -16.54
C GLU A 72 6.11 3.32 -15.20
N LEU A 73 5.46 3.65 -14.09
CA LEU A 73 5.75 3.05 -12.79
C LEU A 73 5.42 1.55 -12.78
N ILE A 74 4.27 1.17 -13.35
CA ILE A 74 3.87 -0.24 -13.43
C ILE A 74 4.86 -1.02 -14.30
N ALA A 75 5.31 -0.47 -15.42
CA ALA A 75 6.32 -1.08 -16.27
C ALA A 75 7.66 -1.26 -15.54
N ALA A 76 8.12 -0.25 -14.82
CA ALA A 76 9.36 -0.31 -14.03
C ALA A 76 9.28 -1.36 -12.91
N LEU A 77 8.15 -1.43 -12.18
CA LEU A 77 7.92 -2.46 -11.18
C LEU A 77 7.84 -3.86 -11.81
N SER A 78 7.18 -4.00 -12.96
CA SER A 78 7.10 -5.26 -13.68
C SER A 78 8.47 -5.75 -14.14
N SER A 79 9.33 -4.85 -14.58
CA SER A 79 10.71 -5.17 -14.94
C SER A 79 11.52 -5.72 -13.77
N SER A 80 11.30 -5.19 -12.56
CA SER A 80 12.05 -5.57 -11.37
C SER A 80 11.46 -6.75 -10.61
N LEU A 81 10.16 -6.94 -10.66
CA LEU A 81 9.40 -7.91 -9.85
C LEU A 81 8.71 -9.00 -10.65
N GLY A 82 8.67 -8.88 -11.99
CA GLY A 82 7.97 -9.85 -12.86
C GLY A 82 8.49 -11.28 -12.76
N ILE A 83 9.73 -11.47 -12.33
CA ILE A 83 10.29 -12.79 -12.03
C ILE A 83 9.66 -13.44 -10.79
N VAL A 84 9.10 -12.63 -9.89
CA VAL A 84 8.46 -13.09 -8.65
C VAL A 84 6.99 -13.45 -8.94
N ALA A 85 6.25 -12.50 -9.51
CA ALA A 85 4.87 -12.67 -9.92
C ALA A 85 4.46 -11.53 -10.87
N PRO A 86 3.37 -11.70 -11.65
CA PRO A 86 2.83 -10.60 -12.47
C PRO A 86 2.48 -9.38 -11.62
N VAL A 87 2.83 -8.18 -12.11
CA VAL A 87 2.48 -6.91 -11.47
C VAL A 87 1.21 -6.36 -12.11
N VAL A 88 0.16 -6.18 -11.31
CA VAL A 88 -1.17 -5.75 -11.75
C VAL A 88 -1.54 -4.42 -11.14
N ALA A 89 -1.99 -3.47 -11.96
CA ALA A 89 -2.46 -2.19 -11.49
C ALA A 89 -3.95 -2.25 -11.13
N LEU A 90 -4.28 -2.03 -9.85
CA LEU A 90 -5.65 -1.81 -9.43
C LEU A 90 -5.98 -0.32 -9.56
N VAL A 91 -6.36 0.09 -10.76
CA VAL A 91 -6.72 1.48 -11.03
C VAL A 91 -8.07 1.81 -10.38
N PRO A 92 -8.13 2.77 -9.45
CA PRO A 92 -9.37 3.15 -8.82
C PRO A 92 -10.31 3.82 -9.85
N GLY A 93 -11.61 3.46 -9.78
CA GLY A 93 -12.67 4.13 -10.52
C GLY A 93 -13.04 5.48 -9.86
N ARG A 94 -14.36 5.76 -9.78
CA ARG A 94 -14.88 6.97 -9.10
C ARG A 94 -14.63 6.96 -7.58
N THR A 95 -14.52 5.78 -6.98
CA THR A 95 -14.21 5.59 -5.56
C THR A 95 -12.83 4.95 -5.41
N SER A 96 -12.14 5.22 -4.29
CA SER A 96 -10.84 4.60 -4.01
C SER A 96 -10.98 3.07 -3.85
N ALA A 97 -9.91 2.34 -4.16
CA ALA A 97 -9.87 0.89 -3.95
C ALA A 97 -10.10 0.52 -2.48
N ALA A 98 -9.55 1.32 -1.55
CA ALA A 98 -9.75 1.12 -0.11
C ALA A 98 -11.22 1.27 0.30
N ALA A 99 -11.92 2.30 -0.19
CA ALA A 99 -13.35 2.49 0.10
C ALA A 99 -14.20 1.33 -0.45
N ARG A 100 -13.88 0.85 -1.65
CA ARG A 100 -14.56 -0.33 -2.23
C ARG A 100 -14.30 -1.58 -1.41
N GLY A 101 -13.04 -1.84 -1.04
CA GLY A 101 -12.68 -2.96 -0.18
C GLY A 101 -13.41 -2.91 1.17
N GLY A 102 -13.42 -1.74 1.82
CA GLY A 102 -14.16 -1.53 3.05
C GLY A 102 -15.66 -1.80 2.92
N ALA A 103 -16.28 -1.38 1.82
CA ALA A 103 -17.69 -1.66 1.55
C ALA A 103 -17.99 -3.15 1.36
N LEU A 104 -17.10 -3.89 0.67
CA LEU A 104 -17.23 -5.34 0.51
C LEU A 104 -17.13 -6.07 1.86
N LEU A 105 -16.17 -5.66 2.70
CA LEU A 105 -16.01 -6.24 4.03
C LEU A 105 -17.19 -5.91 4.94
N ALA A 106 -17.68 -4.66 4.92
CA ALA A 106 -18.84 -4.26 5.69
C ALA A 106 -20.11 -5.06 5.30
N ASP A 107 -20.36 -5.22 4.00
CA ASP A 107 -21.44 -6.06 3.50
C ASP A 107 -21.27 -7.52 3.96
N GLY A 108 -20.06 -8.06 3.87
CA GLY A 108 -19.76 -9.42 4.33
C GLY A 108 -19.97 -9.60 5.83
N LEU A 109 -19.54 -8.65 6.64
CA LEU A 109 -19.72 -8.68 8.10
C LEU A 109 -21.18 -8.54 8.51
N ALA A 110 -21.98 -7.84 7.70
CA ALA A 110 -23.44 -7.72 7.91
C ALA A 110 -24.23 -8.95 7.41
N GLY A 111 -23.56 -9.97 6.88
CA GLY A 111 -24.22 -11.17 6.35
C GLY A 111 -24.78 -11.00 4.94
N GLY A 112 -24.30 -9.99 4.20
CA GLY A 112 -24.69 -9.73 2.81
C GLY A 112 -24.04 -10.72 1.82
N ARG A 113 -24.10 -10.37 0.54
CA ARG A 113 -23.61 -11.23 -0.56
C ARG A 113 -22.10 -11.55 -0.48
N ASN A 114 -21.33 -10.75 0.25
CA ASN A 114 -19.90 -10.93 0.44
C ASN A 114 -19.55 -11.65 1.76
N ALA A 115 -20.50 -12.34 2.40
CA ALA A 115 -20.28 -13.05 3.66
C ALA A 115 -19.13 -14.08 3.54
N ALA A 116 -19.08 -14.84 2.47
CA ALA A 116 -18.02 -15.80 2.22
C ALA A 116 -16.63 -15.15 2.15
N LEU A 117 -16.53 -13.93 1.62
CA LEU A 117 -15.26 -13.17 1.60
C LEU A 117 -14.81 -12.82 3.02
N ALA A 118 -15.72 -12.36 3.87
CA ALA A 118 -15.42 -12.02 5.26
C ALA A 118 -14.98 -13.26 6.07
N GLU A 119 -15.56 -14.42 5.80
CA GLU A 119 -15.20 -15.71 6.39
C GLU A 119 -13.81 -16.17 5.96
N VAL A 120 -13.53 -16.19 4.65
CA VAL A 120 -12.22 -16.60 4.11
C VAL A 120 -11.10 -15.71 4.65
N LEU A 121 -11.35 -14.41 4.75
CA LEU A 121 -10.39 -13.45 5.32
C LEU A 121 -10.34 -13.47 6.85
N ARG A 122 -11.21 -14.25 7.52
CA ARG A 122 -11.29 -14.36 8.97
C ARG A 122 -11.36 -12.99 9.67
N VAL A 123 -12.09 -12.04 9.05
CA VAL A 123 -12.11 -10.65 9.52
C VAL A 123 -12.64 -10.53 10.94
N ARG A 124 -13.62 -11.38 11.31
CA ARG A 124 -14.18 -11.39 12.66
C ARG A 124 -13.22 -11.89 13.75
N GLU A 125 -12.22 -12.66 13.34
CA GLU A 125 -11.20 -13.23 14.22
C GLU A 125 -9.97 -12.34 14.31
N SER A 126 -9.81 -11.38 13.40
CA SER A 126 -8.71 -10.42 13.44
C SER A 126 -8.97 -9.45 14.60
N SER A 127 -8.17 -9.59 15.63
CA SER A 127 -8.20 -8.76 16.82
C SER A 127 -6.79 -8.42 17.24
N GLY A 128 -6.66 -7.35 17.99
CA GLY A 128 -5.39 -6.94 18.53
C GLY A 128 -4.54 -6.10 17.55
N THR A 129 -3.48 -5.59 18.10
CA THR A 129 -2.46 -4.81 17.42
C THR A 129 -1.09 -5.44 17.64
N ALA A 130 -0.07 -4.99 16.94
CA ALA A 130 1.30 -5.40 17.24
C ALA A 130 1.69 -5.16 18.71
N LEU A 131 1.03 -4.18 19.37
CA LEU A 131 1.26 -3.85 20.78
C LEU A 131 0.80 -4.97 21.73
N ASP A 132 -0.22 -5.73 21.35
CA ASP A 132 -0.74 -6.83 22.17
C ASP A 132 0.25 -8.01 22.24
N HIS A 133 1.21 -8.05 21.33
CA HIS A 133 2.24 -9.08 21.27
C HIS A 133 3.61 -8.59 21.78
N LEU A 134 3.73 -7.32 22.13
CA LEU A 134 4.95 -6.76 22.67
C LEU A 134 5.06 -7.11 24.16
N ARG A 135 6.11 -7.84 24.52
CA ARG A 135 6.46 -8.12 25.93
C ARG A 135 7.25 -6.94 26.53
N LEU A 136 6.63 -5.78 26.55
CA LEU A 136 7.19 -4.58 27.17
C LEU A 136 6.59 -4.39 28.56
N SER A 137 7.44 -4.13 29.54
CA SER A 137 6.99 -3.75 30.89
C SER A 137 6.14 -2.49 30.80
N GLY A 138 4.91 -2.53 31.30
CA GLY A 138 3.95 -1.41 31.25
C GLY A 138 3.11 -1.35 29.97
N ALA A 139 3.20 -2.32 29.07
CA ALA A 139 2.35 -2.34 27.86
C ALA A 139 0.87 -2.41 28.18
N GLU A 140 0.49 -3.03 29.29
CA GLU A 140 -0.86 -3.12 29.81
C GLU A 140 -1.47 -1.76 30.23
N ALA A 141 -0.64 -0.75 30.44
CA ALA A 141 -1.08 0.60 30.77
C ALA A 141 -1.37 1.46 29.51
N ILE A 142 -1.09 0.93 28.31
CA ILE A 142 -1.35 1.63 27.04
C ILE A 142 -2.77 1.33 26.60
N SER A 143 -3.70 2.23 26.89
CA SER A 143 -5.06 2.18 26.35
C SER A 143 -5.09 2.89 25.00
N LEU A 144 -5.38 2.16 23.93
CA LEU A 144 -5.70 2.71 22.62
C LEU A 144 -7.22 3.00 22.64
N GLY A 145 -7.58 4.24 23.06
CA GLY A 145 -8.97 4.72 23.05
C GLY A 145 -9.56 4.87 21.64
#